data_90d4a787df6bab392ed4272608e87422
#
_entry.id   90d4a787df6bab392ed4272608e87422
#
_cell.length_a   1.000
_cell.length_b   1.000
_cell.length_c   1.000
_cell.angle_alpha   90.00
_cell.angle_beta   90.00
_cell.angle_gamma   90.00
#
_symmetry.space_group_name_H-M   'P 1'
#
loop_
_entity.id
_entity.type
_entity.pdbx_description
1 polymer ?
#
loop_
_entity_poly.entity_id
_entity_poly.type
_entity_poly.pdbx_seq_one_letter_code
_entity_poly.pdbx_strand_id
1 'polypeptide(L)'
;GVGSTHLENLEKAVVEGGFDCGIAFDGDADRCLGCDEKGQEMDGDKIIALLAMTMKEKGRLDGDTAVVTVMSNLGFIKYMESQGINTEKTAVGDRYVLENMRENGFAIGGEQSGHVILLHHATTGDGELTAGKLLKLLAESGKKMSELNGIYAQYPQVLVNVTANAVQKKAYKEDEVLAGFIENEQQKLMGMGRVLVRVSGTEPKIR
;
A
#
# COMPACT_ATOMS: atom_id res chain seq x y z
N GLY A 1 14.45 -16.88 1.12
CA GLY A 1 13.38 -16.00 1.38
C GLY A 1 12.02 -16.64 1.26
N VAL A 2 11.23 -16.42 2.27
CA VAL A 2 9.80 -16.78 2.33
C VAL A 2 9.07 -15.63 3.05
N GLY A 3 7.74 -15.62 2.99
CA GLY A 3 6.91 -14.61 3.63
C GLY A 3 6.47 -13.49 2.67
N SER A 4 5.90 -12.42 3.21
CA SER A 4 5.22 -11.38 2.42
C SER A 4 6.13 -10.57 1.48
N THR A 5 7.44 -10.67 1.63
CA THR A 5 8.42 -9.99 0.76
C THR A 5 8.99 -10.87 -0.34
N HIS A 6 8.60 -12.15 -0.42
CA HIS A 6 9.07 -13.15 -1.37
C HIS A 6 7.92 -14.09 -1.71
N LEU A 7 7.08 -13.68 -2.65
CA LEU A 7 5.85 -14.39 -3.01
C LEU A 7 6.03 -15.47 -4.08
N GLU A 8 7.19 -15.57 -4.72
CA GLU A 8 7.43 -16.41 -5.92
C GLU A 8 7.06 -17.89 -5.67
N ASN A 9 7.35 -18.40 -4.46
CA ASN A 9 7.00 -19.78 -4.12
C ASN A 9 5.50 -19.95 -3.86
N LEU A 10 4.85 -18.94 -3.27
CA LEU A 10 3.41 -18.93 -3.05
C LEU A 10 2.67 -18.86 -4.38
N GLU A 11 3.05 -17.96 -5.26
CA GLU A 11 2.48 -17.76 -6.60
C GLU A 11 2.54 -19.06 -7.41
N LYS A 12 3.71 -19.70 -7.42
CA LYS A 12 3.90 -20.98 -8.06
C LYS A 12 2.98 -22.07 -7.48
N ALA A 13 2.93 -22.17 -6.15
CA ALA A 13 2.10 -23.18 -5.49
C ALA A 13 0.60 -22.96 -5.77
N VAL A 14 0.15 -21.69 -5.82
CA VAL A 14 -1.24 -21.35 -6.15
C VAL A 14 -1.59 -21.79 -7.57
N VAL A 15 -0.75 -21.47 -8.56
CA VAL A 15 -0.99 -21.82 -9.96
C VAL A 15 -0.93 -23.33 -10.18
N GLU A 16 0.10 -24.02 -9.65
CA GLU A 16 0.28 -25.47 -9.82
C GLU A 16 -0.79 -26.27 -9.06
N GLY A 17 -1.22 -25.78 -7.89
CA GLY A 17 -2.24 -26.42 -7.06
C GLY A 17 -3.68 -26.10 -7.46
N GLY A 18 -3.89 -25.15 -8.35
CA GLY A 18 -5.22 -24.71 -8.77
C GLY A 18 -6.03 -24.06 -7.63
N PHE A 19 -5.35 -23.34 -6.75
CA PHE A 19 -5.99 -22.62 -5.63
C PHE A 19 -6.60 -21.32 -6.11
N ASP A 20 -7.62 -20.84 -5.42
CA ASP A 20 -8.33 -19.58 -5.76
C ASP A 20 -7.51 -18.33 -5.44
N CYS A 21 -6.60 -18.41 -4.47
CA CYS A 21 -5.66 -17.36 -4.10
C CYS A 21 -4.57 -17.90 -3.16
N GLY A 22 -3.56 -17.09 -2.90
CA GLY A 22 -2.53 -17.34 -1.89
C GLY A 22 -2.41 -16.15 -0.94
N ILE A 23 -2.08 -16.44 0.32
CA ILE A 23 -1.84 -15.43 1.36
C ILE A 23 -0.48 -15.70 2.00
N ALA A 24 0.27 -14.64 2.23
CA ALA A 24 1.55 -14.68 2.94
C ALA A 24 1.60 -13.63 4.05
N PHE A 25 2.18 -14.02 5.16
CA PHE A 25 2.46 -13.14 6.30
C PHE A 25 3.96 -12.97 6.45
N ASP A 26 4.38 -11.90 7.10
CA ASP A 26 5.76 -11.75 7.55
C ASP A 26 6.00 -12.41 8.92
N GLY A 27 7.17 -12.14 9.53
CA GLY A 27 7.64 -12.94 10.68
C GLY A 27 6.81 -12.80 11.95
N ASP A 28 6.15 -11.67 12.15
CA ASP A 28 5.26 -11.36 13.30
C ASP A 28 3.79 -11.20 12.88
N ALA A 29 3.49 -11.52 11.61
CA ALA A 29 2.15 -11.53 11.02
C ALA A 29 1.40 -10.18 11.11
N ASP A 30 2.13 -9.07 11.19
CA ASP A 30 1.55 -7.73 11.16
C ASP A 30 1.25 -7.27 9.73
N ARG A 31 1.77 -7.98 8.72
CA ARG A 31 1.58 -7.74 7.28
C ARG A 31 0.95 -8.93 6.59
N CYS A 32 0.12 -8.59 5.60
CA CYS A 32 -0.53 -9.56 4.73
C CYS A 32 -0.38 -9.12 3.28
N LEU A 33 0.22 -9.94 2.47
CA LEU A 33 0.20 -9.85 1.01
C LEU A 33 -0.39 -11.13 0.42
N GLY A 34 -0.74 -11.11 -0.84
CA GLY A 34 -1.31 -12.28 -1.47
C GLY A 34 -1.04 -12.36 -2.97
N CYS A 35 -1.57 -13.40 -3.58
CA CYS A 35 -1.65 -13.52 -5.03
C CYS A 35 -3.01 -14.10 -5.44
N ASP A 36 -3.42 -13.78 -6.65
CA ASP A 36 -4.61 -14.35 -7.26
C ASP A 36 -4.36 -15.76 -7.84
N GLU A 37 -5.40 -16.40 -8.38
CA GLU A 37 -5.32 -17.74 -8.96
C GLU A 37 -4.41 -17.84 -10.20
N LYS A 38 -3.96 -16.69 -10.71
CA LYS A 38 -3.01 -16.61 -11.84
C LYS A 38 -1.58 -16.35 -11.37
N GLY A 39 -1.36 -16.28 -10.04
CA GLY A 39 -0.07 -15.95 -9.46
C GLY A 39 0.29 -14.46 -9.56
N GLN A 40 -0.68 -13.58 -9.78
CA GLN A 40 -0.41 -12.14 -9.81
C GLN A 40 -0.47 -11.57 -8.38
N GLU A 41 0.56 -10.85 -8.00
CA GLU A 41 0.67 -10.25 -6.68
C GLU A 41 -0.49 -9.30 -6.36
N MET A 42 -0.95 -9.35 -5.12
CA MET A 42 -1.86 -8.39 -4.50
C MET A 42 -1.12 -7.73 -3.33
N ASP A 43 -0.70 -6.49 -3.53
CA ASP A 43 -0.03 -5.70 -2.50
C ASP A 43 -1.02 -5.04 -1.52
N GLY A 44 -0.47 -4.36 -0.50
CA GLY A 44 -1.28 -3.68 0.51
C GLY A 44 -2.22 -2.62 -0.07
N ASP A 45 -1.82 -1.92 -1.12
CA ASP A 45 -2.69 -0.93 -1.77
C ASP A 45 -3.93 -1.60 -2.39
N LYS A 46 -3.78 -2.76 -3.03
CA LYS A 46 -4.91 -3.55 -3.57
C LYS A 46 -5.85 -4.00 -2.46
N ILE A 47 -5.28 -4.51 -1.38
CA ILE A 47 -6.06 -4.98 -0.23
C ILE A 47 -6.81 -3.82 0.42
N ILE A 48 -6.14 -2.69 0.67
CA ILE A 48 -6.78 -1.47 1.22
C ILE A 48 -7.91 -0.99 0.31
N ALA A 49 -7.70 -0.94 -1.02
CA ALA A 49 -8.74 -0.52 -1.95
C ALA A 49 -9.99 -1.40 -1.86
N LEU A 50 -9.82 -2.72 -1.89
CA LEU A 50 -10.93 -3.68 -1.81
C LEU A 50 -11.70 -3.57 -0.49
N LEU A 51 -10.97 -3.48 0.63
CA LEU A 51 -11.60 -3.38 1.94
C LEU A 51 -12.29 -2.01 2.12
N ALA A 52 -11.67 -0.91 1.71
CA ALA A 52 -12.26 0.43 1.80
C ALA A 52 -13.53 0.54 0.95
N MET A 53 -13.52 0.00 -0.28
CA MET A 53 -14.72 -0.07 -1.14
C MET A 53 -15.85 -0.82 -0.45
N THR A 54 -15.56 -2.01 0.09
CA THR A 54 -16.54 -2.81 0.82
C THR A 54 -17.08 -2.10 2.07
N MET A 55 -16.20 -1.38 2.79
CA MET A 55 -16.60 -0.60 3.96
C MET A 55 -17.49 0.57 3.55
N LYS A 56 -17.19 1.27 2.46
CA LYS A 56 -18.01 2.35 1.91
C LYS A 56 -19.39 1.86 1.51
N GLU A 57 -19.48 0.77 0.76
CA GLU A 57 -20.76 0.17 0.37
C GLU A 57 -21.65 -0.19 1.57
N LYS A 58 -21.02 -0.60 2.68
CA LYS A 58 -21.70 -0.93 3.94
C LYS A 58 -21.92 0.28 4.88
N GLY A 59 -21.56 1.49 4.45
CA GLY A 59 -21.66 2.71 5.27
C GLY A 59 -20.77 2.70 6.51
N ARG A 60 -19.60 2.07 6.42
CA ARG A 60 -18.63 1.89 7.52
C ARG A 60 -17.26 2.49 7.26
N LEU A 61 -17.12 3.26 6.19
CA LEU A 61 -15.89 3.98 5.88
C LEU A 61 -16.02 5.41 6.40
N ASP A 62 -15.51 5.65 7.59
CA ASP A 62 -15.61 6.94 8.27
C ASP A 62 -14.97 8.04 7.41
N GLY A 63 -15.73 9.11 7.16
CA GLY A 63 -15.32 10.24 6.31
C GLY A 63 -15.03 9.88 4.85
N ASP A 64 -15.47 8.72 4.37
CA ASP A 64 -15.10 8.19 3.04
C ASP A 64 -13.58 8.27 2.79
N THR A 65 -12.76 7.97 3.80
CA THR A 65 -11.32 8.20 3.77
C THR A 65 -10.54 6.96 4.18
N ALA A 66 -9.46 6.67 3.45
CA ALA A 66 -8.41 5.71 3.81
C ALA A 66 -7.09 6.45 4.07
N VAL A 67 -6.37 6.07 5.13
CA VAL A 67 -5.06 6.66 5.45
C VAL A 67 -3.95 5.78 4.88
N VAL A 68 -3.06 6.38 4.10
CA VAL A 68 -1.96 5.67 3.44
C VAL A 68 -0.66 6.44 3.56
N THR A 69 0.44 5.87 3.11
CA THR A 69 1.70 6.61 3.09
C THR A 69 1.96 7.26 1.73
N VAL A 70 2.93 8.15 1.69
CA VAL A 70 3.42 8.74 0.44
C VAL A 70 3.96 7.71 -0.56
N MET A 71 4.16 6.45 -0.15
CA MET A 71 4.63 5.36 -1.00
C MET A 71 3.53 4.68 -1.80
N SER A 72 2.26 4.82 -1.42
CA SER A 72 1.14 4.18 -2.12
C SER A 72 1.13 4.51 -3.61
N ASN A 73 0.81 3.52 -4.43
CA ASN A 73 0.86 3.62 -5.89
C ASN A 73 -0.07 4.74 -6.42
N LEU A 74 0.39 5.49 -7.41
CA LEU A 74 -0.42 6.56 -7.99
C LEU A 74 -1.71 6.02 -8.63
N GLY A 75 -1.68 4.82 -9.20
CA GLY A 75 -2.87 4.16 -9.74
C GLY A 75 -3.91 3.88 -8.66
N PHE A 76 -3.47 3.43 -7.48
CA PHE A 76 -4.33 3.28 -6.31
C PHE A 76 -4.98 4.61 -5.90
N ILE A 77 -4.19 5.68 -5.76
CA ILE A 77 -4.70 6.99 -5.36
C ILE A 77 -5.79 7.48 -6.33
N LYS A 78 -5.52 7.42 -7.64
CA LYS A 78 -6.49 7.83 -8.67
C LYS A 78 -7.74 6.95 -8.68
N TYR A 79 -7.58 5.65 -8.44
CA TYR A 79 -8.72 4.75 -8.35
C TYR A 79 -9.61 5.10 -7.15
N MET A 80 -9.04 5.28 -5.96
CA MET A 80 -9.79 5.65 -4.77
C MET A 80 -10.56 6.97 -4.98
N GLU A 81 -9.90 7.98 -5.55
CA GLU A 81 -10.53 9.25 -5.91
C GLU A 81 -11.72 9.04 -6.87
N SER A 82 -11.57 8.21 -7.90
CA SER A 82 -12.64 7.89 -8.85
C SER A 82 -13.84 7.19 -8.21
N GLN A 83 -13.62 6.51 -7.09
CA GLN A 83 -14.67 5.86 -6.29
C GLN A 83 -15.24 6.79 -5.19
N GLY A 84 -14.83 8.05 -5.18
CA GLY A 84 -15.24 9.02 -4.15
C GLY A 84 -14.69 8.68 -2.76
N ILE A 85 -13.54 8.04 -2.70
CA ILE A 85 -12.82 7.74 -1.46
C ILE A 85 -11.57 8.64 -1.41
N ASN A 86 -11.47 9.44 -0.36
CA ASN A 86 -10.30 10.26 -0.12
C ASN A 86 -9.13 9.41 0.37
N THR A 87 -7.91 9.87 0.08
CA THR A 87 -6.69 9.27 0.61
C THR A 87 -5.89 10.31 1.39
N GLU A 88 -5.83 10.16 2.71
CA GLU A 88 -4.92 10.93 3.55
C GLU A 88 -3.53 10.32 3.47
N LYS A 89 -2.52 11.15 3.19
CA LYS A 89 -1.14 10.70 2.97
C LYS A 89 -0.25 11.11 4.12
N THR A 90 0.36 10.14 4.76
CA THR A 90 1.33 10.34 5.84
C THR A 90 2.76 10.09 5.37
N ALA A 91 3.73 10.41 6.22
CA ALA A 91 5.09 9.91 6.08
C ALA A 91 5.09 8.37 6.18
N VAL A 92 6.16 7.74 5.67
CA VAL A 92 6.34 6.28 5.74
C VAL A 92 6.55 5.85 7.19
N GLY A 93 5.78 4.87 7.62
CA GLY A 93 5.79 4.27 8.95
C GLY A 93 4.37 4.11 9.49
N ASP A 94 4.08 2.91 9.96
CA ASP A 94 2.80 2.48 10.55
C ASP A 94 2.31 3.43 11.66
N ARG A 95 3.23 3.92 12.47
CA ARG A 95 2.94 4.90 13.51
C ARG A 95 2.24 6.14 12.97
N TYR A 96 2.72 6.72 11.86
CA TYR A 96 2.13 7.95 11.30
C TYR A 96 0.74 7.68 10.73
N VAL A 97 0.54 6.49 10.14
CA VAL A 97 -0.78 6.06 9.67
C VAL A 97 -1.74 5.94 10.84
N LEU A 98 -1.35 5.24 11.92
CA LEU A 98 -2.18 5.07 13.10
C LEU A 98 -2.50 6.39 13.81
N GLU A 99 -1.52 7.28 13.97
CA GLU A 99 -1.72 8.61 14.57
C GLU A 99 -2.78 9.39 13.78
N ASN A 100 -2.64 9.47 12.45
CA ASN A 100 -3.61 10.17 11.59
C ASN A 100 -5.02 9.54 11.68
N MET A 101 -5.10 8.19 11.64
CA MET A 101 -6.39 7.49 11.79
C MET A 101 -7.08 7.82 13.11
N ARG A 102 -6.33 7.85 14.21
CA ARG A 102 -6.88 8.18 15.55
C ARG A 102 -7.33 9.62 15.68
N GLU A 103 -6.54 10.56 15.19
CA GLU A 103 -6.83 11.99 15.25
C GLU A 103 -8.09 12.35 14.46
N ASN A 104 -8.33 11.70 13.34
CA ASN A 104 -9.43 12.01 12.43
C ASN A 104 -10.60 11.00 12.48
N GLY A 105 -10.46 9.91 13.23
CA GLY A 105 -11.50 8.89 13.36
C GLY A 105 -11.65 7.99 12.12
N PHE A 106 -10.61 7.82 11.31
CA PHE A 106 -10.70 6.99 10.10
C PHE A 106 -10.58 5.50 10.41
N ALA A 107 -11.38 4.69 9.72
CA ALA A 107 -11.56 3.28 10.03
C ALA A 107 -10.49 2.35 9.43
N ILE A 108 -9.87 2.73 8.31
CA ILE A 108 -8.88 1.93 7.58
C ILE A 108 -7.67 2.75 7.19
N GLY A 109 -6.50 2.17 7.32
CA GLY A 109 -5.25 2.73 6.82
C GLY A 109 -4.19 1.65 6.67
N GLY A 110 -3.07 2.00 6.06
CA GLY A 110 -1.96 1.07 5.92
C GLY A 110 -0.92 1.46 4.89
N GLU A 111 -0.13 0.50 4.52
CA GLU A 111 1.01 0.65 3.62
C GLU A 111 0.97 -0.37 2.47
N GLN A 112 1.57 -0.04 1.34
CA GLN A 112 1.75 -0.95 0.20
C GLN A 112 2.44 -2.25 0.60
N SER A 113 3.27 -2.23 1.64
CA SER A 113 3.96 -3.41 2.19
C SER A 113 3.05 -4.46 2.84
N GLY A 114 1.74 -4.19 2.91
CA GLY A 114 0.74 -5.11 3.48
C GLY A 114 0.42 -4.89 4.95
N HIS A 115 1.00 -3.87 5.61
CA HIS A 115 0.62 -3.48 6.97
C HIS A 115 -0.71 -2.73 6.91
N VAL A 116 -1.82 -3.39 7.25
CA VAL A 116 -3.18 -2.84 7.17
C VAL A 116 -3.78 -2.75 8.57
N ILE A 117 -4.24 -1.55 8.92
CA ILE A 117 -4.89 -1.25 10.19
C ILE A 117 -6.39 -1.11 9.96
N LEU A 118 -7.18 -1.90 10.67
CA LEU A 118 -8.63 -1.80 10.76
C LEU A 118 -8.99 -1.30 12.16
N LEU A 119 -9.06 0.02 12.36
CA LEU A 119 -9.04 0.67 13.67
C LEU A 119 -10.18 0.24 14.61
N HIS A 120 -11.32 -0.18 14.06
CA HIS A 120 -12.44 -0.72 14.85
C HIS A 120 -12.17 -2.12 15.43
N HIS A 121 -11.07 -2.77 15.01
CA HIS A 121 -10.72 -4.12 15.44
C HIS A 121 -9.37 -4.16 16.17
N ALA A 122 -8.36 -3.47 15.65
CA ALA A 122 -7.00 -3.48 16.19
C ALA A 122 -6.33 -2.10 16.03
N THR A 123 -5.39 -1.79 16.91
CA THR A 123 -4.61 -0.54 16.91
C THR A 123 -3.22 -0.73 16.30
N THR A 124 -3.03 -1.76 15.53
CA THR A 124 -1.82 -2.09 14.77
C THR A 124 -2.23 -2.83 13.51
N GLY A 125 -1.30 -3.02 12.58
CA GLY A 125 -1.48 -3.98 11.49
C GLY A 125 -1.75 -5.38 12.05
N ASP A 126 -2.66 -6.07 11.41
CA ASP A 126 -3.05 -7.44 11.74
C ASP A 126 -3.27 -8.19 10.43
N GLY A 127 -2.26 -8.97 10.04
CA GLY A 127 -2.26 -9.69 8.77
C GLY A 127 -3.32 -10.79 8.74
N GLU A 128 -3.54 -11.49 9.85
CA GLU A 128 -4.54 -12.56 9.91
C GLU A 128 -5.96 -12.00 9.80
N LEU A 129 -6.25 -10.92 10.50
CA LEU A 129 -7.54 -10.21 10.37
C LEU A 129 -7.73 -9.68 8.95
N THR A 130 -6.70 -9.09 8.36
CA THR A 130 -6.71 -8.57 6.98
C THR A 130 -7.01 -9.68 5.99
N ALA A 131 -6.31 -10.82 6.10
CA ALA A 131 -6.55 -11.99 5.28
C ALA A 131 -7.99 -12.51 5.43
N GLY A 132 -8.48 -12.64 6.67
CA GLY A 132 -9.86 -13.06 6.94
C GLY A 132 -10.90 -12.16 6.30
N LYS A 133 -10.69 -10.83 6.32
CA LYS A 133 -11.58 -9.86 5.67
C LYS A 133 -11.51 -9.96 4.15
N LEU A 134 -10.31 -10.13 3.57
CA LEU A 134 -10.12 -10.30 2.13
C LEU A 134 -10.77 -11.59 1.62
N LEU A 135 -10.55 -12.71 2.31
CA LEU A 135 -11.16 -14.00 1.95
C LEU A 135 -12.68 -13.99 2.09
N LYS A 136 -13.19 -13.31 3.12
CA LYS A 136 -14.63 -13.10 3.26
C LYS A 136 -15.19 -12.30 2.08
N LEU A 137 -14.52 -11.23 1.68
CA LEU A 137 -14.91 -10.43 0.51
C LEU A 137 -14.91 -11.29 -0.76
N LEU A 138 -13.88 -12.09 -0.98
CA LEU A 138 -13.81 -13.01 -2.11
C LEU A 138 -15.03 -13.94 -2.13
N ALA A 139 -15.31 -14.61 -1.00
CA ALA A 139 -16.43 -15.54 -0.88
C ALA A 139 -17.81 -14.88 -1.11
N GLU A 140 -18.00 -13.65 -0.60
CA GLU A 140 -19.24 -12.90 -0.74
C GLU A 140 -19.42 -12.30 -2.14
N SER A 141 -18.35 -12.03 -2.86
CA SER A 141 -18.38 -11.35 -4.17
C SER A 141 -18.87 -12.24 -5.32
N GLY A 142 -18.70 -13.56 -5.20
CA GLY A 142 -18.92 -14.51 -6.30
C GLY A 142 -17.95 -14.36 -7.48
N LYS A 143 -16.88 -13.58 -7.31
CA LYS A 143 -15.85 -13.30 -8.33
C LYS A 143 -14.60 -14.14 -8.08
N LYS A 144 -13.75 -14.23 -9.10
CA LYS A 144 -12.38 -14.74 -8.93
C LYS A 144 -11.49 -13.70 -8.29
N MET A 145 -10.42 -14.14 -7.63
CA MET A 145 -9.48 -13.21 -7.01
C MET A 145 -8.81 -12.30 -8.07
N SER A 146 -8.54 -12.80 -9.27
CA SER A 146 -7.98 -11.99 -10.37
C SER A 146 -8.91 -10.87 -10.86
N GLU A 147 -10.22 -11.03 -10.73
CA GLU A 147 -11.17 -9.96 -11.04
C GLU A 147 -11.12 -8.86 -9.96
N LEU A 148 -10.98 -9.27 -8.70
CA LEU A 148 -10.79 -8.34 -7.59
C LEU A 148 -9.43 -7.65 -7.66
N ASN A 149 -8.36 -8.38 -7.99
CA ASN A 149 -7.02 -7.83 -8.17
C ASN A 149 -6.93 -6.85 -9.35
N GLY A 150 -7.77 -7.05 -10.37
CA GLY A 150 -7.84 -6.22 -11.57
C GLY A 150 -8.61 -4.90 -11.44
N ILE A 151 -9.04 -4.49 -10.25
CA ILE A 151 -9.90 -3.29 -10.05
C ILE A 151 -9.27 -1.98 -10.51
N TYR A 152 -7.95 -1.88 -10.51
CA TYR A 152 -7.21 -0.78 -11.12
C TYR A 152 -5.86 -1.25 -11.65
N ALA A 153 -5.30 -0.51 -12.61
CA ALA A 153 -3.96 -0.73 -13.12
C ALA A 153 -2.93 -0.03 -12.22
N GLN A 154 -1.95 -0.78 -11.73
CA GLN A 154 -0.81 -0.19 -11.04
C GLN A 154 0.05 0.61 -12.02
N TYR A 155 0.48 1.79 -11.58
CA TYR A 155 1.46 2.56 -12.32
C TYR A 155 2.85 1.96 -12.07
N PRO A 156 3.68 1.84 -13.12
CA PRO A 156 5.05 1.38 -12.96
C PRO A 156 5.80 2.24 -11.93
N GLN A 157 6.49 1.58 -11.01
CA GLN A 157 7.32 2.23 -9.99
C GLN A 157 8.77 1.81 -10.15
N VAL A 158 9.68 2.78 -10.06
CA VAL A 158 11.12 2.54 -10.04
C VAL A 158 11.66 3.08 -8.72
N LEU A 159 12.29 2.22 -7.94
CA LEU A 159 12.94 2.59 -6.69
C LEU A 159 14.46 2.67 -6.89
N VAL A 160 15.00 3.88 -6.77
CA VAL A 160 16.44 4.11 -6.83
C VAL A 160 16.95 4.41 -5.43
N ASN A 161 18.00 3.69 -5.01
CA ASN A 161 18.66 3.90 -3.73
C ASN A 161 20.01 4.56 -3.96
N VAL A 162 20.22 5.72 -3.36
CA VAL A 162 21.50 6.43 -3.37
C VAL A 162 22.08 6.38 -1.96
N THR A 163 23.31 5.86 -1.82
CA THR A 163 24.00 5.85 -0.53
C THR A 163 24.30 7.29 -0.09
N ALA A 164 23.91 7.64 1.12
CA ALA A 164 24.09 8.97 1.68
C ALA A 164 24.33 8.89 3.20
N ASN A 165 25.40 9.51 3.66
CA ASN A 165 25.70 9.63 5.08
C ASN A 165 24.79 10.68 5.77
N ALA A 166 24.92 10.84 7.07
CA ALA A 166 24.08 11.76 7.85
C ALA A 166 24.20 13.22 7.39
N VAL A 167 25.41 13.65 6.99
CA VAL A 167 25.66 15.01 6.50
C VAL A 167 24.96 15.24 5.17
N GLN A 168 25.11 14.30 4.22
CA GLN A 168 24.45 14.35 2.92
C GLN A 168 22.94 14.27 3.03
N LYS A 169 22.41 13.45 3.95
CA LYS A 169 20.96 13.37 4.24
C LYS A 169 20.39 14.69 4.79
N LYS A 170 21.20 15.45 5.55
CA LYS A 170 20.81 16.78 6.02
C LYS A 170 20.90 17.79 4.89
N ALA A 171 22.03 17.85 4.18
CA ALA A 171 22.25 18.77 3.07
C ALA A 171 21.18 18.64 1.97
N TYR A 172 20.72 17.43 1.68
CA TYR A 172 19.63 17.19 0.71
C TYR A 172 18.39 18.06 0.96
N LYS A 173 18.01 18.25 2.22
CA LYS A 173 16.80 19.02 2.57
C LYS A 173 16.94 20.54 2.36
N GLU A 174 18.18 21.01 2.31
CA GLU A 174 18.54 22.43 2.21
C GLU A 174 19.07 22.79 0.81
N ASP A 175 19.14 21.81 -0.12
CA ASP A 175 19.68 21.97 -1.46
C ASP A 175 18.59 22.47 -2.43
N GLU A 176 18.57 23.79 -2.66
CA GLU A 176 17.59 24.44 -3.55
C GLU A 176 17.78 24.03 -5.02
N VAL A 177 19.02 23.71 -5.45
CA VAL A 177 19.28 23.28 -6.82
C VAL A 177 18.66 21.91 -7.07
N LEU A 178 18.84 20.99 -6.13
CA LEU A 178 18.24 19.67 -6.19
C LEU A 178 16.72 19.73 -6.09
N ALA A 179 16.18 20.57 -5.21
CA ALA A 179 14.74 20.81 -5.11
C ALA A 179 14.15 21.31 -6.44
N GLY A 180 14.79 22.29 -7.07
CA GLY A 180 14.36 22.80 -8.38
C GLY A 180 14.45 21.75 -9.49
N PHE A 181 15.48 20.90 -9.46
CA PHE A 181 15.58 19.77 -10.40
C PHE A 181 14.45 18.77 -10.23
N ILE A 182 14.14 18.37 -9.00
CA ILE A 182 13.05 17.43 -8.68
C ILE A 182 11.71 18.02 -9.15
N GLU A 183 11.45 19.29 -8.87
CA GLU A 183 10.23 19.95 -9.30
C GLU A 183 10.09 20.00 -10.84
N ASN A 184 11.16 20.30 -11.56
CA ASN A 184 11.17 20.28 -13.01
C ASN A 184 10.88 18.88 -13.58
N GLU A 185 11.47 17.82 -13.01
CA GLU A 185 11.16 16.45 -13.43
C GLU A 185 9.71 16.07 -13.09
N GLN A 186 9.19 16.50 -11.94
CA GLN A 186 7.78 16.32 -11.59
C GLN A 186 6.84 16.99 -12.60
N GLN A 187 7.15 18.20 -13.03
CA GLN A 187 6.33 18.93 -14.00
C GLN A 187 6.29 18.24 -15.38
N LYS A 188 7.40 17.62 -15.82
CA LYS A 188 7.44 16.85 -17.07
C LYS A 188 6.47 15.67 -17.09
N LEU A 189 6.11 15.13 -15.93
CA LEU A 189 5.16 14.02 -15.83
C LEU A 189 3.69 14.44 -16.02
N MET A 190 3.38 15.74 -16.09
CA MET A 190 2.04 16.29 -16.42
C MET A 190 0.88 15.62 -15.65
N GLY A 191 1.10 15.23 -14.38
CA GLY A 191 0.12 14.52 -13.58
C GLY A 191 -0.05 13.03 -13.91
N MET A 192 0.66 12.51 -14.91
CA MET A 192 0.65 11.08 -15.25
C MET A 192 1.62 10.23 -14.41
N GLY A 193 2.47 10.89 -13.64
CA GLY A 193 3.46 10.24 -12.78
C GLY A 193 3.80 11.10 -11.58
N ARG A 194 4.67 10.57 -10.74
CA ARG A 194 5.13 11.24 -9.52
C ARG A 194 6.61 10.94 -9.28
N VAL A 195 7.37 11.98 -8.95
CA VAL A 195 8.72 11.84 -8.39
C VAL A 195 8.63 11.99 -6.88
N LEU A 196 9.14 11.03 -6.14
CA LEU A 196 9.21 11.06 -4.69
C LEU A 196 10.65 10.87 -4.27
N VAL A 197 11.25 11.86 -3.64
CA VAL A 197 12.60 11.76 -3.07
C VAL A 197 12.52 11.86 -1.55
N ARG A 198 13.07 10.89 -0.85
CA ARG A 198 13.02 10.85 0.61
C ARG A 198 14.28 10.29 1.24
N VAL A 199 14.57 10.77 2.43
CA VAL A 199 15.63 10.23 3.28
C VAL A 199 15.13 8.96 3.98
N SER A 200 15.91 7.87 3.94
CA SER A 200 15.60 6.69 4.76
C SER A 200 15.84 6.99 6.24
N GLY A 201 14.88 6.64 7.09
CA GLY A 201 15.00 6.80 8.55
C GLY A 201 16.01 5.83 9.17
N THR A 202 16.11 4.62 8.63
CA THR A 202 16.87 3.50 9.22
C THR A 202 18.18 3.19 8.47
N GLU A 203 18.28 3.53 7.19
CA GLU A 203 19.43 3.20 6.35
C GLU A 203 20.20 4.45 5.90
N PRO A 204 21.50 4.35 5.60
CA PRO A 204 22.30 5.44 5.05
C PRO A 204 21.99 5.64 3.54
N LYS A 205 20.74 6.00 3.23
CA LYS A 205 20.25 6.13 1.86
C LYS A 205 19.27 7.31 1.70
N ILE A 206 19.26 7.88 0.51
CA ILE A 206 18.17 8.67 -0.08
C ILE A 206 17.52 7.80 -1.16
N ARG A 207 16.23 7.82 -1.21
CA ARG A 207 15.43 7.02 -2.16
C ARG A 207 14.59 7.92 -3.01
#